data_43a74328fd2376c522219c0c87bba915
#
_entry.id   43a74328fd2376c522219c0c87bba915
#
_cell.length_a   1.000
_cell.length_b   1.000
_cell.length_c   1.000
_cell.angle_alpha   90.00
_cell.angle_beta   90.00
_cell.angle_gamma   90.00
#
_symmetry.space_group_name_H-M   'P 1'
#
loop_
_entity.id
_entity.type
_entity.pdbx_description
1 polymer ?
#
loop_
_entity_poly.entity_id
_entity_poly.type
_entity_poly.pdbx_seq_one_letter_code
_entity_poly.pdbx_strand_id
1 'polypeptide(L)'
;MARQSQGFPEVRFDNPRLLTVGVEVISLNELRRRASPAALSRLAAPLRVDFHHLLLVSDGHGKHVVDFVEYDLVPGSVLLVRPGQVQQWRDFHRVQGQLAFISGEALAPSVGRSDVDMRLLNLASWPAAYQPRKELFLHALTDMERLSVDVARYEGTDVEAAIIRHELLTLLLRLTRELRRDTLQLQPVREAEVYAQFATALELTYSKRPSVLDLAQRLGYSESTLSRASLASTGRTAKQAIDERIALEAKRLLVHSHASSAHIGHQLGFSEPTNFTKFFKRTVGCTPLEFQQTHLSRSAPIATKSL
;
A
#
# COMPACT_ATOMS: atom_id res chain seq x y z
N MET A 1 -6.20 9.57 -27.71
CA MET A 1 -7.01 10.40 -26.81
C MET A 1 -6.88 9.85 -25.40
N ALA A 2 -6.06 10.46 -24.57
CA ALA A 2 -5.86 10.08 -23.19
C ALA A 2 -7.14 10.38 -22.41
N ARG A 3 -7.77 9.35 -21.81
CA ARG A 3 -8.80 9.54 -20.80
C ARG A 3 -8.16 10.23 -19.62
N GLN A 4 -8.43 11.53 -19.44
CA GLN A 4 -8.14 12.21 -18.20
C GLN A 4 -8.97 11.51 -17.11
N SER A 5 -8.32 10.67 -16.32
CA SER A 5 -8.89 10.18 -15.08
C SER A 5 -9.06 11.38 -14.15
N GLN A 6 -10.31 11.73 -13.85
CA GLN A 6 -10.67 12.72 -12.82
C GLN A 6 -10.33 12.12 -11.44
N GLY A 7 -9.06 11.96 -11.14
CA GLY A 7 -8.57 11.32 -9.95
C GLY A 7 -7.25 11.95 -9.49
N PHE A 8 -6.69 11.42 -8.44
CA PHE A 8 -5.39 11.79 -7.91
C PHE A 8 -4.30 11.86 -8.98
N PRO A 9 -3.25 12.69 -8.77
CA PRO A 9 -1.98 12.46 -9.46
C PRO A 9 -1.52 11.04 -9.13
N GLU A 10 -1.56 10.17 -10.14
CA GLU A 10 -1.08 8.80 -10.03
C GLU A 10 0.38 8.77 -10.45
N VAL A 11 1.23 8.21 -9.58
CA VAL A 11 2.62 7.93 -9.90
C VAL A 11 2.74 6.46 -10.23
N ARG A 12 3.26 6.17 -11.41
CA ARG A 12 3.49 4.81 -11.90
C ARG A 12 4.94 4.44 -11.79
N PHE A 13 5.21 3.15 -11.67
CA PHE A 13 6.55 2.64 -11.82
C PHE A 13 6.99 2.82 -13.29
N ASP A 14 7.84 3.81 -13.52
CA ASP A 14 8.26 4.21 -14.86
C ASP A 14 9.79 4.42 -14.90
N ASN A 15 10.52 3.33 -14.72
CA ASN A 15 11.97 3.30 -14.93
C ASN A 15 12.26 2.34 -16.08
N PRO A 16 12.50 2.85 -17.32
CA PRO A 16 12.63 2.01 -18.52
C PRO A 16 13.70 0.93 -18.41
N ARG A 17 14.80 1.18 -17.69
CA ARG A 17 15.88 0.22 -17.45
C ARG A 17 15.44 -0.92 -16.55
N LEU A 18 14.51 -0.68 -15.63
CA LEU A 18 14.11 -1.61 -14.58
C LEU A 18 12.70 -2.19 -14.78
N LEU A 19 12.03 -1.90 -15.89
CA LEU A 19 10.67 -2.42 -16.15
C LEU A 19 10.62 -3.96 -16.10
N THR A 20 11.61 -4.63 -16.67
CA THR A 20 11.65 -6.11 -16.70
C THR A 20 11.84 -6.73 -15.32
N VAL A 21 12.62 -6.07 -14.45
CA VAL A 21 12.88 -6.58 -13.10
C VAL A 21 11.85 -6.05 -12.09
N GLY A 22 11.28 -4.88 -12.36
CA GLY A 22 10.21 -4.27 -11.59
C GLY A 22 10.61 -3.78 -10.20
N VAL A 23 11.90 -3.57 -9.96
CA VAL A 23 12.45 -3.14 -8.66
C VAL A 23 13.41 -1.99 -8.86
N GLU A 24 13.23 -0.91 -8.09
CA GLU A 24 14.19 0.18 -7.98
C GLU A 24 14.49 0.43 -6.50
N VAL A 25 15.76 0.58 -6.14
CA VAL A 25 16.19 0.90 -4.78
C VAL A 25 16.97 2.20 -4.81
N ILE A 26 16.60 3.12 -3.92
CA ILE A 26 17.24 4.43 -3.81
C ILE A 26 17.37 4.83 -2.34
N SER A 27 18.48 5.45 -1.96
CA SER A 27 18.56 6.08 -0.64
C SER A 27 17.73 7.38 -0.62
N LEU A 28 17.17 7.73 0.55
CA LEU A 28 16.45 9.01 0.69
C LEU A 28 17.34 10.21 0.42
N ASN A 29 18.65 10.12 0.69
CA ASN A 29 19.61 11.16 0.34
C ASN A 29 19.72 11.33 -1.18
N GLU A 30 19.83 10.22 -1.89
CA GLU A 30 19.90 10.23 -3.35
C GLU A 30 18.59 10.70 -3.98
N LEU A 31 17.45 10.28 -3.44
CA LEU A 31 16.14 10.77 -3.87
C LEU A 31 16.06 12.30 -3.76
N ARG A 32 16.47 12.87 -2.61
CA ARG A 32 16.50 14.32 -2.42
C ARG A 32 17.47 15.03 -3.37
N ARG A 33 18.62 14.43 -3.64
CA ARG A 33 19.63 15.00 -4.54
C ARG A 33 19.16 15.01 -6.01
N ARG A 34 18.48 13.96 -6.44
CA ARG A 34 18.00 13.81 -7.83
C ARG A 34 16.70 14.59 -8.10
N ALA A 35 15.85 14.72 -7.09
CA ALA A 35 14.55 15.35 -7.27
C ALA A 35 14.68 16.85 -7.47
N SER A 36 14.01 17.36 -8.50
CA SER A 36 13.85 18.80 -8.68
C SER A 36 12.97 19.40 -7.57
N PRO A 37 13.04 20.72 -7.30
CA PRO A 37 12.15 21.35 -6.33
C PRO A 37 10.66 21.07 -6.59
N ALA A 38 10.25 21.03 -7.85
CA ALA A 38 8.88 20.69 -8.25
C ALA A 38 8.54 19.21 -7.93
N ALA A 39 9.50 18.29 -8.08
CA ALA A 39 9.31 16.89 -7.70
C ALA A 39 9.20 16.72 -6.18
N LEU A 40 10.04 17.42 -5.40
CA LEU A 40 9.95 17.43 -3.94
C LEU A 40 8.61 18.00 -3.45
N SER A 41 8.12 19.08 -4.06
CA SER A 41 6.80 19.64 -3.75
C SER A 41 5.68 18.64 -4.07
N ARG A 42 5.80 17.84 -5.14
CA ARG A 42 4.85 16.78 -5.45
C ARG A 42 4.88 15.64 -4.44
N LEU A 43 6.05 15.26 -3.94
CA LEU A 43 6.15 14.24 -2.87
C LEU A 43 5.50 14.72 -1.56
N ALA A 44 5.52 16.02 -1.29
CA ALA A 44 4.83 16.62 -0.14
C ALA A 44 3.31 16.75 -0.34
N ALA A 45 2.81 16.56 -1.56
CA ALA A 45 1.37 16.49 -1.85
C ALA A 45 0.86 15.05 -1.75
N PRO A 46 -0.45 14.84 -1.51
CA PRO A 46 -1.04 13.50 -1.57
C PRO A 46 -0.91 12.91 -2.97
N LEU A 47 -0.33 11.72 -3.05
CA LEU A 47 -0.08 10.98 -4.30
C LEU A 47 -0.64 9.56 -4.18
N ARG A 48 -1.28 9.07 -5.24
CA ARG A 48 -1.60 7.65 -5.38
C ARG A 48 -0.45 6.96 -6.12
N VAL A 49 -0.08 5.77 -5.68
CA VAL A 49 0.97 4.96 -6.31
C VAL A 49 0.39 3.65 -6.83
N ASP A 50 0.90 3.12 -7.94
CA ASP A 50 0.51 1.83 -8.51
C ASP A 50 1.51 0.71 -8.19
N PHE A 51 2.50 0.98 -7.35
CA PHE A 51 3.54 0.07 -6.90
C PHE A 51 3.70 0.10 -5.38
N HIS A 52 4.42 -0.86 -4.82
CA HIS A 52 4.73 -0.85 -3.39
C HIS A 52 5.93 0.06 -3.10
N HIS A 53 5.85 0.83 -2.01
CA HIS A 53 7.01 1.47 -1.39
C HIS A 53 7.37 0.70 -0.12
N LEU A 54 8.60 0.23 -0.04
CA LEU A 54 9.16 -0.31 1.20
C LEU A 54 10.27 0.60 1.66
N LEU A 55 10.06 1.31 2.78
CA LEU A 55 11.04 2.20 3.39
C LEU A 55 11.60 1.58 4.65
N LEU A 56 12.92 1.57 4.77
CA LEU A 56 13.68 1.25 5.98
C LEU A 56 14.36 2.53 6.46
N VAL A 57 13.99 3.03 7.65
CA VAL A 57 14.54 4.27 8.23
C VAL A 57 15.77 3.93 9.08
N SER A 58 16.96 4.34 8.62
CA SER A 58 18.22 4.09 9.33
C SER A 58 18.56 5.15 10.36
N ASP A 59 18.17 6.42 10.11
CA ASP A 59 18.49 7.55 10.98
C ASP A 59 17.52 8.71 10.76
N GLY A 60 17.50 9.66 11.72
CA GLY A 60 16.66 10.85 11.64
C GLY A 60 15.20 10.62 12.06
N HIS A 61 14.40 11.67 11.90
CA HIS A 61 13.00 11.68 12.30
C HIS A 61 12.16 12.38 11.24
N GLY A 62 10.95 11.90 11.03
CA GLY A 62 10.03 12.49 10.08
C GLY A 62 8.61 11.95 10.24
N LYS A 63 7.75 12.34 9.30
CA LYS A 63 6.34 11.96 9.30
C LYS A 63 5.89 11.58 7.89
N HIS A 64 5.14 10.52 7.81
CA HIS A 64 4.55 10.03 6.57
C HIS A 64 3.07 9.69 6.76
N VAL A 65 2.23 10.13 5.84
CA VAL A 65 0.80 9.82 5.87
C VAL A 65 0.51 8.74 4.85
N VAL A 66 -0.21 7.70 5.27
CA VAL A 66 -0.76 6.66 4.40
C VAL A 66 -2.26 6.56 4.67
N ASP A 67 -3.10 6.83 3.66
CA ASP A 67 -4.57 6.73 3.77
C ASP A 67 -5.15 7.42 5.01
N PHE A 68 -4.84 8.68 5.22
CA PHE A 68 -5.33 9.52 6.34
C PHE A 68 -4.73 9.20 7.73
N VAL A 69 -3.85 8.21 7.83
CA VAL A 69 -3.14 7.89 9.06
C VAL A 69 -1.72 8.44 8.98
N GLU A 70 -1.34 9.25 9.95
CA GLU A 70 0.02 9.77 10.07
C GLU A 70 0.87 8.79 10.89
N TYR A 71 2.06 8.48 10.37
CA TYR A 71 3.05 7.61 10.99
C TYR A 71 4.31 8.40 11.28
N ASP A 72 4.79 8.31 12.53
CA ASP A 72 6.10 8.82 12.89
C ASP A 72 7.18 7.88 12.35
N LEU A 73 8.16 8.47 11.67
CA LEU A 73 9.32 7.78 11.15
C LEU A 73 10.50 8.04 12.09
N VAL A 74 11.02 6.98 12.69
CA VAL A 74 12.17 7.00 13.59
C VAL A 74 13.17 5.90 13.18
N PRO A 75 14.43 5.94 13.63
CA PRO A 75 15.39 4.87 13.34
C PRO A 75 14.84 3.49 13.72
N GLY A 76 14.89 2.54 12.79
CA GLY A 76 14.30 1.21 12.93
C GLY A 76 12.89 1.07 12.37
N SER A 77 12.24 2.15 11.92
CA SER A 77 10.92 2.08 11.30
C SER A 77 10.98 1.40 9.93
N VAL A 78 10.01 0.52 9.70
CA VAL A 78 9.67 -0.07 8.39
C VAL A 78 8.31 0.48 8.01
N LEU A 79 8.19 1.10 6.82
CA LEU A 79 6.95 1.59 6.26
C LEU A 79 6.67 0.89 4.93
N LEU A 80 5.45 0.38 4.77
CA LEU A 80 4.96 -0.21 3.52
C LEU A 80 3.75 0.57 3.01
N VAL A 81 3.88 1.19 1.84
CA VAL A 81 2.76 1.73 1.06
C VAL A 81 2.44 0.75 -0.06
N ARG A 82 1.16 0.45 -0.27
CA ARG A 82 0.70 -0.53 -1.27
C ARG A 82 0.12 0.17 -2.49
N PRO A 83 0.08 -0.52 -3.64
CA PRO A 83 -0.63 -0.02 -4.81
C PRO A 83 -2.05 0.45 -4.47
N GLY A 84 -2.43 1.58 -5.04
CA GLY A 84 -3.73 2.20 -4.81
C GLY A 84 -3.87 2.99 -3.51
N GLN A 85 -2.93 2.91 -2.57
CA GLN A 85 -2.91 3.77 -1.39
C GLN A 85 -2.50 5.19 -1.75
N VAL A 86 -3.04 6.14 -0.99
CA VAL A 86 -2.62 7.54 -1.06
C VAL A 86 -1.58 7.79 0.01
N GLN A 87 -0.45 8.33 -0.39
CA GLN A 87 0.66 8.63 0.49
C GLN A 87 1.05 10.10 0.41
N GLN A 88 1.63 10.63 1.47
CA GLN A 88 2.14 12.00 1.52
C GLN A 88 3.33 12.08 2.49
N TRP A 89 4.43 12.65 2.04
CA TRP A 89 5.53 13.00 2.90
C TRP A 89 5.22 14.32 3.62
N ARG A 90 5.13 14.29 4.95
CA ARG A 90 4.91 15.49 5.76
C ARG A 90 6.21 16.15 6.16
N ASP A 91 7.16 15.36 6.65
CA ASP A 91 8.50 15.79 6.96
C ASP A 91 9.45 14.63 6.69
N PHE A 92 10.34 14.80 5.71
CA PHE A 92 11.32 13.78 5.35
C PHE A 92 12.74 14.33 5.16
N HIS A 93 12.92 15.64 5.41
CA HIS A 93 14.20 16.30 5.18
C HIS A 93 15.32 15.73 6.04
N ARG A 94 14.99 15.28 7.25
CA ARG A 94 15.92 14.74 8.22
C ARG A 94 15.93 13.21 8.28
N VAL A 95 15.04 12.55 7.55
CA VAL A 95 14.97 11.09 7.52
C VAL A 95 16.04 10.54 6.60
N GLN A 96 16.80 9.54 7.08
CA GLN A 96 17.73 8.77 6.29
C GLN A 96 17.27 7.32 6.21
N GLY A 97 17.58 6.65 5.12
CA GLY A 97 17.17 5.27 4.91
C GLY A 97 17.16 4.85 3.45
N GLN A 98 16.72 3.63 3.23
CA GLN A 98 16.61 3.01 1.91
C GLN A 98 15.15 2.85 1.54
N LEU A 99 14.82 3.18 0.32
CA LEU A 99 13.48 3.09 -0.25
C LEU A 99 13.51 2.17 -1.47
N ALA A 100 12.72 1.10 -1.45
CA ALA A 100 12.49 0.24 -2.60
C ALA A 100 11.10 0.53 -3.20
N PHE A 101 11.07 0.76 -4.51
CA PHE A 101 9.87 0.77 -5.34
C PHE A 101 9.74 -0.60 -5.99
N ILE A 102 8.58 -1.25 -5.82
CA ILE A 102 8.38 -2.63 -6.23
C ILE A 102 7.08 -2.71 -7.03
N SER A 103 7.19 -2.98 -8.34
CA SER A 103 6.03 -3.12 -9.22
C SER A 103 5.24 -4.40 -8.91
N GLY A 104 3.99 -4.45 -9.37
CA GLY A 104 3.19 -5.68 -9.27
C GLY A 104 3.83 -6.85 -10.01
N GLU A 105 4.53 -6.59 -11.11
CA GLU A 105 5.21 -7.61 -11.91
C GLU A 105 6.40 -8.23 -11.18
N ALA A 106 7.14 -7.43 -10.38
CA ALA A 106 8.22 -7.95 -9.54
C ALA A 106 7.75 -9.00 -8.53
N LEU A 107 6.49 -8.90 -8.11
CA LEU A 107 5.83 -9.81 -7.17
C LEU A 107 4.93 -10.84 -7.85
N ALA A 108 4.75 -10.77 -9.18
CA ALA A 108 3.93 -11.74 -9.90
C ALA A 108 4.56 -13.13 -9.87
N PRO A 109 3.75 -14.21 -9.86
CA PRO A 109 4.25 -15.56 -10.07
C PRO A 109 5.00 -15.64 -11.39
N SER A 110 6.22 -16.13 -11.38
CA SER A 110 7.02 -16.38 -12.58
C SER A 110 7.51 -17.81 -12.60
N VAL A 111 7.90 -18.28 -13.78
CA VAL A 111 8.51 -19.61 -13.93
C VAL A 111 9.71 -19.70 -12.97
N GLY A 112 9.66 -20.69 -12.05
CA GLY A 112 10.70 -20.90 -11.02
C GLY A 112 10.40 -20.29 -9.65
N ARG A 113 9.32 -19.51 -9.47
CA ARG A 113 8.83 -19.14 -8.14
C ARG A 113 7.78 -20.15 -7.67
N SER A 114 7.98 -20.68 -6.48
CA SER A 114 6.98 -21.49 -5.82
C SER A 114 5.74 -20.62 -5.50
N ASP A 115 4.53 -21.07 -5.87
CA ASP A 115 3.27 -20.47 -5.43
C ASP A 115 3.19 -20.36 -3.90
N VAL A 116 3.96 -21.19 -3.19
CA VAL A 116 4.08 -21.18 -1.73
C VAL A 116 4.73 -19.90 -1.24
N ASP A 117 5.83 -19.44 -1.88
CA ASP A 117 6.57 -18.27 -1.44
C ASP A 117 5.73 -17.00 -1.56
N MET A 118 4.97 -16.87 -2.63
CA MET A 118 4.09 -15.72 -2.85
C MET A 118 2.90 -15.70 -1.88
N ARG A 119 2.37 -16.88 -1.51
CA ARG A 119 1.33 -17.01 -0.49
C ARG A 119 1.85 -16.68 0.92
N LEU A 120 3.14 -16.96 1.18
CA LEU A 120 3.76 -16.62 2.44
C LEU A 120 3.95 -15.11 2.63
N LEU A 121 4.17 -14.33 1.58
CA LEU A 121 4.40 -12.89 1.69
C LEU A 121 3.20 -12.12 2.21
N ASN A 122 2.00 -12.38 1.72
CA ASN A 122 0.74 -11.70 2.07
C ASN A 122 0.92 -10.22 2.51
N LEU A 123 1.50 -9.39 1.64
CA LEU A 123 1.78 -7.98 1.93
C LEU A 123 0.52 -7.17 2.28
N ALA A 124 -0.66 -7.67 1.88
CA ALA A 124 -1.94 -7.03 2.23
C ALA A 124 -2.22 -7.04 3.74
N SER A 125 -1.69 -8.03 4.47
CA SER A 125 -1.87 -8.16 5.93
C SER A 125 -0.83 -7.39 6.76
N TRP A 126 0.23 -6.85 6.13
CA TRP A 126 1.24 -6.11 6.87
C TRP A 126 0.65 -4.81 7.44
N PRO A 127 1.03 -4.36 8.62
CA PRO A 127 0.78 -3.00 9.05
C PRO A 127 1.45 -2.01 8.08
N ALA A 128 0.91 -0.81 7.95
CA ALA A 128 1.54 0.21 7.10
C ALA A 128 2.88 0.67 7.67
N ALA A 129 3.02 0.70 9.00
CA ALA A 129 4.29 0.99 9.67
C ALA A 129 4.47 0.09 10.88
N TYR A 130 5.71 -0.32 11.16
CA TYR A 130 6.09 -1.08 12.35
C TYR A 130 7.60 -0.97 12.63
N GLN A 131 8.01 -1.41 13.80
CA GLN A 131 9.42 -1.50 14.18
C GLN A 131 9.76 -2.95 14.47
N PRO A 132 10.51 -3.64 13.59
CA PRO A 132 11.04 -4.96 13.88
C PRO A 132 12.12 -4.89 14.97
N ARG A 133 12.50 -6.03 15.52
CA ARG A 133 13.64 -6.10 16.42
C ARG A 133 14.92 -5.57 15.74
N LYS A 134 15.76 -4.89 16.51
CA LYS A 134 16.98 -4.21 16.02
C LYS A 134 17.87 -5.12 15.14
N GLU A 135 18.07 -6.36 15.56
CA GLU A 135 18.90 -7.32 14.82
C GLU A 135 18.32 -7.59 13.41
N LEU A 136 17.02 -7.86 13.33
CA LEU A 136 16.36 -8.09 12.04
C LEU A 136 16.37 -6.83 11.18
N PHE A 137 16.15 -5.67 11.77
CA PHE A 137 16.21 -4.42 11.04
C PHE A 137 17.59 -4.19 10.39
N LEU A 138 18.66 -4.45 11.11
CA LEU A 138 20.03 -4.35 10.59
C LEU A 138 20.28 -5.34 9.44
N HIS A 139 19.79 -6.57 9.57
CA HIS A 139 19.87 -7.55 8.48
C HIS A 139 19.06 -7.08 7.24
N ALA A 140 17.87 -6.53 7.46
CA ALA A 140 17.03 -6.01 6.36
C ALA A 140 17.69 -4.81 5.66
N LEU A 141 18.38 -3.94 6.40
CA LEU A 141 19.18 -2.85 5.80
C LEU A 141 20.31 -3.40 4.93
N THR A 142 21.04 -4.40 5.43
CA THR A 142 22.12 -5.04 4.64
C THR A 142 21.57 -5.71 3.39
N ASP A 143 20.43 -6.40 3.47
CA ASP A 143 19.77 -7.00 2.31
C ASP A 143 19.35 -5.91 1.30
N MET A 144 18.80 -4.79 1.80
CA MET A 144 18.39 -3.67 0.95
C MET A 144 19.60 -3.00 0.26
N GLU A 145 20.73 -2.89 0.94
CA GLU A 145 21.97 -2.36 0.37
C GLU A 145 22.52 -3.27 -0.73
N ARG A 146 22.52 -4.60 -0.53
CA ARG A 146 22.90 -5.57 -1.58
C ARG A 146 21.99 -5.45 -2.80
N LEU A 147 20.70 -5.49 -2.56
CA LEU A 147 19.69 -5.31 -3.61
C LEU A 147 19.91 -3.99 -4.38
N SER A 148 20.26 -2.91 -3.69
CA SER A 148 20.58 -1.61 -4.32
C SER A 148 21.78 -1.70 -5.26
N VAL A 149 22.83 -2.43 -4.85
CA VAL A 149 24.04 -2.63 -5.67
C VAL A 149 23.72 -3.43 -6.93
N ASP A 150 22.96 -4.53 -6.81
CA ASP A 150 22.63 -5.37 -7.95
C ASP A 150 21.65 -4.70 -8.91
N VAL A 151 20.67 -3.95 -8.39
CA VAL A 151 19.80 -3.10 -9.21
C VAL A 151 20.60 -2.02 -9.95
N ALA A 152 21.59 -1.41 -9.31
CA ALA A 152 22.45 -0.39 -9.94
C ALA A 152 23.30 -0.96 -11.07
N ARG A 153 23.74 -2.20 -10.95
CA ARG A 153 24.58 -2.92 -11.92
C ARG A 153 23.80 -3.67 -12.99
N TYR A 154 22.49 -3.71 -12.90
CA TYR A 154 21.63 -4.47 -13.82
C TYR A 154 21.84 -4.06 -15.27
N GLU A 155 22.28 -4.99 -16.12
CA GLU A 155 22.55 -4.81 -17.55
C GLU A 155 21.48 -5.45 -18.45
N GLY A 156 20.46 -6.08 -17.86
CA GLY A 156 19.31 -6.61 -18.59
C GLY A 156 19.35 -8.12 -18.81
N THR A 157 20.25 -8.85 -18.14
CA THR A 157 20.30 -10.31 -18.27
C THR A 157 19.27 -11.01 -17.39
N ASP A 158 18.80 -12.19 -17.83
CA ASP A 158 17.83 -12.99 -17.07
C ASP A 158 18.41 -13.47 -15.73
N VAL A 159 19.72 -13.73 -15.67
CA VAL A 159 20.40 -14.16 -14.45
C VAL A 159 20.42 -13.04 -13.41
N GLU A 160 20.77 -11.82 -13.81
CA GLU A 160 20.74 -10.65 -12.91
C GLU A 160 19.32 -10.36 -12.44
N ALA A 161 18.35 -10.42 -13.36
CA ALA A 161 16.94 -10.25 -13.00
C ALA A 161 16.47 -11.30 -11.99
N ALA A 162 16.93 -12.55 -12.12
CA ALA A 162 16.64 -13.62 -11.18
C ALA A 162 17.28 -13.34 -9.81
N ILE A 163 18.53 -12.91 -9.74
CA ILE A 163 19.23 -12.55 -8.50
C ILE A 163 18.46 -11.47 -7.78
N ILE A 164 18.17 -10.34 -8.44
CA ILE A 164 17.44 -9.21 -7.87
C ILE A 164 16.08 -9.63 -7.28
N ARG A 165 15.33 -10.47 -8.02
CA ARG A 165 14.04 -10.97 -7.55
C ARG A 165 14.16 -11.89 -6.34
N HIS A 166 15.17 -12.74 -6.28
CA HIS A 166 15.39 -13.64 -5.13
C HIS A 166 15.86 -12.87 -3.89
N GLU A 167 16.70 -11.86 -4.05
CA GLU A 167 17.10 -10.98 -2.96
C GLU A 167 15.92 -10.20 -2.39
N LEU A 168 15.10 -9.60 -3.27
CA LEU A 168 13.86 -8.94 -2.85
C LEU A 168 12.95 -9.91 -2.10
N LEU A 169 12.72 -11.11 -2.64
CA LEU A 169 11.90 -12.13 -1.99
C LEU A 169 12.45 -12.51 -0.61
N THR A 170 13.75 -12.70 -0.51
CA THR A 170 14.43 -13.02 0.76
C THR A 170 14.23 -11.91 1.80
N LEU A 171 14.43 -10.66 1.41
CA LEU A 171 14.17 -9.50 2.27
C LEU A 171 12.71 -9.48 2.79
N LEU A 172 11.75 -9.60 1.88
CA LEU A 172 10.33 -9.58 2.22
C LEU A 172 9.93 -10.77 3.11
N LEU A 173 10.44 -11.97 2.85
CA LEU A 173 10.19 -13.16 3.69
C LEU A 173 10.78 -13.02 5.10
N ARG A 174 11.96 -12.42 5.26
CA ARG A 174 12.55 -12.13 6.58
C ARG A 174 11.68 -11.18 7.38
N LEU A 175 11.20 -10.10 6.76
CA LEU A 175 10.30 -9.14 7.38
C LEU A 175 8.95 -9.79 7.70
N THR A 176 8.40 -10.62 6.80
CA THR A 176 7.16 -11.40 7.04
C THR A 176 7.30 -12.33 8.24
N ARG A 177 8.43 -13.02 8.37
CA ARG A 177 8.70 -13.94 9.49
C ARG A 177 8.59 -13.22 10.83
N GLU A 178 9.06 -11.99 10.92
CA GLU A 178 8.96 -11.20 12.16
C GLU A 178 7.52 -10.83 12.48
N LEU A 179 6.79 -10.33 11.49
CA LEU A 179 5.38 -9.96 11.65
C LEU A 179 4.49 -11.17 12.03
N ARG A 180 4.85 -12.37 11.56
CA ARG A 180 4.12 -13.60 11.91
C ARG A 180 4.50 -14.19 13.26
N ARG A 181 5.62 -13.80 13.85
CA ARG A 181 6.08 -14.37 15.13
C ARG A 181 5.07 -14.20 16.25
N ASP A 182 4.47 -13.02 16.30
CA ASP A 182 3.45 -12.69 17.30
C ASP A 182 2.09 -13.31 16.95
N THR A 183 1.87 -13.62 15.67
CA THR A 183 0.61 -14.17 15.16
C THR A 183 0.61 -15.70 15.01
N LEU A 184 1.79 -16.31 14.85
CA LEU A 184 1.94 -17.77 14.60
C LEU A 184 1.49 -18.65 15.77
N GLN A 185 1.24 -18.09 16.94
CA GLN A 185 0.70 -18.86 18.07
C GLN A 185 -0.80 -19.14 17.97
N LEU A 186 -1.55 -18.52 17.01
CA LEU A 186 -3.02 -18.52 17.08
C LEU A 186 -3.78 -18.75 15.76
N GLN A 187 -3.15 -18.91 14.58
CA GLN A 187 -3.94 -19.05 13.34
C GLN A 187 -3.62 -20.34 12.55
N PRO A 188 -4.63 -21.11 12.18
CA PRO A 188 -4.48 -22.19 11.19
C PRO A 188 -3.99 -21.60 9.84
N VAL A 189 -2.97 -22.20 9.25
CA VAL A 189 -2.37 -21.79 7.95
C VAL A 189 -3.44 -21.62 6.86
N ARG A 190 -4.46 -22.49 6.88
CA ARG A 190 -5.57 -22.48 5.92
C ARG A 190 -6.42 -21.20 5.97
N GLU A 191 -6.68 -20.64 7.15
CA GLU A 191 -7.49 -19.42 7.28
C GLU A 191 -6.73 -18.19 6.78
N ALA A 192 -5.42 -18.13 7.01
CA ALA A 192 -4.57 -17.09 6.47
C ALA A 192 -4.51 -17.13 4.92
N GLU A 193 -4.46 -18.32 4.32
CA GLU A 193 -4.49 -18.48 2.85
C GLU A 193 -5.84 -18.07 2.26
N VAL A 194 -6.95 -18.51 2.88
CA VAL A 194 -8.31 -18.11 2.44
C VAL A 194 -8.46 -16.58 2.53
N TYR A 195 -7.98 -15.98 3.62
CA TYR A 195 -8.03 -14.52 3.75
C TYR A 195 -7.18 -13.80 2.70
N ALA A 196 -5.99 -14.29 2.38
CA ALA A 196 -5.14 -13.69 1.34
C ALA A 196 -5.82 -13.70 -0.03
N GLN A 197 -6.48 -14.81 -0.40
CA GLN A 197 -7.25 -14.90 -1.64
C GLN A 197 -8.46 -13.96 -1.63
N PHE A 198 -9.18 -13.89 -0.50
CA PHE A 198 -10.30 -12.97 -0.31
C PHE A 198 -9.86 -11.50 -0.45
N ALA A 199 -8.77 -11.09 0.21
CA ALA A 199 -8.24 -9.73 0.14
C ALA A 199 -7.84 -9.36 -1.29
N THR A 200 -7.17 -10.26 -2.02
CA THR A 200 -6.80 -10.05 -3.42
C THR A 200 -8.04 -9.91 -4.31
N ALA A 201 -9.04 -10.79 -4.16
CA ALA A 201 -10.27 -10.72 -4.93
C ALA A 201 -11.05 -9.43 -4.65
N LEU A 202 -11.07 -8.99 -3.38
CA LEU A 202 -11.69 -7.73 -2.97
C LEU A 202 -11.00 -6.52 -3.61
N GLU A 203 -9.68 -6.46 -3.62
CA GLU A 203 -8.93 -5.36 -4.27
C GLU A 203 -9.26 -5.25 -5.76
N LEU A 204 -9.48 -6.35 -6.44
CA LEU A 204 -9.83 -6.37 -7.87
C LEU A 204 -11.29 -6.00 -8.15
N THR A 205 -12.18 -6.05 -7.14
CA THR A 205 -13.63 -5.97 -7.38
C THR A 205 -14.38 -4.98 -6.50
N TYR A 206 -13.76 -4.34 -5.53
CA TYR A 206 -14.44 -3.46 -4.56
C TYR A 206 -15.32 -2.39 -5.20
N SER A 207 -14.91 -1.85 -6.36
CA SER A 207 -15.67 -0.82 -7.09
C SER A 207 -17.01 -1.30 -7.63
N LYS A 208 -17.20 -2.62 -7.74
CA LYS A 208 -18.48 -3.25 -8.15
C LYS A 208 -19.35 -3.61 -6.96
N ARG A 209 -18.93 -3.31 -5.75
CA ARG A 209 -19.63 -3.64 -4.49
C ARG A 209 -19.98 -5.12 -4.35
N PRO A 210 -19.00 -6.03 -4.45
CA PRO A 210 -19.29 -7.45 -4.33
C PRO A 210 -19.90 -7.75 -2.96
N SER A 211 -20.87 -8.65 -2.91
CA SER A 211 -21.33 -9.26 -1.66
C SER A 211 -20.32 -10.31 -1.16
N VAL A 212 -20.49 -10.75 0.08
CA VAL A 212 -19.70 -11.89 0.59
C VAL A 212 -19.96 -13.14 -0.25
N LEU A 213 -21.22 -13.32 -0.68
CA LEU A 213 -21.62 -14.46 -1.52
C LEU A 213 -20.92 -14.43 -2.89
N ASP A 214 -20.83 -13.26 -3.55
CA ASP A 214 -20.16 -13.13 -4.85
C ASP A 214 -18.68 -13.52 -4.76
N LEU A 215 -18.01 -13.06 -3.69
CA LEU A 215 -16.61 -13.41 -3.46
C LEU A 215 -16.42 -14.87 -3.06
N ALA A 216 -17.33 -15.40 -2.26
CA ALA A 216 -17.31 -16.81 -1.85
C ALA A 216 -17.46 -17.73 -3.07
N GLN A 217 -18.44 -17.47 -3.95
CA GLN A 217 -18.64 -18.23 -5.18
C GLN A 217 -17.43 -18.14 -6.12
N ARG A 218 -16.88 -16.93 -6.30
CA ARG A 218 -15.70 -16.71 -7.14
C ARG A 218 -14.47 -17.49 -6.66
N LEU A 219 -14.31 -17.65 -5.34
CA LEU A 219 -13.16 -18.30 -4.72
C LEU A 219 -13.38 -19.78 -4.42
N GLY A 220 -14.59 -20.31 -4.65
CA GLY A 220 -14.93 -21.71 -4.34
C GLY A 220 -15.07 -22.00 -2.85
N TYR A 221 -15.44 -20.99 -2.04
CA TYR A 221 -15.64 -21.12 -0.59
C TYR A 221 -17.09 -20.84 -0.19
N SER A 222 -17.45 -21.17 1.05
CA SER A 222 -18.70 -20.71 1.66
C SER A 222 -18.50 -19.31 2.27
N GLU A 223 -19.59 -18.54 2.42
CA GLU A 223 -19.57 -17.22 3.09
C GLU A 223 -19.06 -17.33 4.53
N SER A 224 -19.43 -18.42 5.23
CA SER A 224 -18.96 -18.68 6.59
C SER A 224 -17.45 -18.92 6.65
N THR A 225 -16.87 -19.58 5.63
CA THR A 225 -15.43 -19.80 5.51
C THR A 225 -14.69 -18.48 5.31
N LEU A 226 -15.17 -17.61 4.40
CA LEU A 226 -14.57 -16.30 4.21
C LEU A 226 -14.68 -15.41 5.44
N SER A 227 -15.86 -15.41 6.11
CA SER A 227 -16.06 -14.59 7.31
C SER A 227 -15.20 -15.06 8.48
N ARG A 228 -15.01 -16.37 8.66
CA ARG A 228 -14.13 -16.94 9.68
C ARG A 228 -12.66 -16.60 9.39
N ALA A 229 -12.21 -16.77 8.15
CA ALA A 229 -10.85 -16.44 7.72
C ALA A 229 -10.55 -14.94 7.91
N SER A 230 -11.49 -14.07 7.54
CA SER A 230 -11.38 -12.63 7.72
C SER A 230 -11.32 -12.26 9.22
N LEU A 231 -12.21 -12.83 10.04
CA LEU A 231 -12.25 -12.58 11.48
C LEU A 231 -10.96 -13.04 12.16
N ALA A 232 -10.47 -14.23 11.83
CA ALA A 232 -9.22 -14.76 12.37
C ALA A 232 -8.00 -13.90 11.97
N SER A 233 -7.97 -13.38 10.73
CA SER A 233 -6.83 -12.61 10.21
C SER A 233 -6.83 -11.13 10.59
N THR A 234 -8.01 -10.52 10.82
CA THR A 234 -8.13 -9.06 10.97
C THR A 234 -9.00 -8.63 12.16
N GLY A 235 -9.65 -9.55 12.85
CA GLY A 235 -10.66 -9.24 13.86
C GLY A 235 -11.98 -8.72 13.28
N ARG A 236 -12.21 -8.81 11.95
CA ARG A 236 -13.37 -8.28 11.24
C ARG A 236 -14.00 -9.32 10.35
N THR A 237 -15.33 -9.29 10.24
CA THR A 237 -16.05 -10.18 9.30
C THR A 237 -15.73 -9.81 7.85
N ALA A 238 -15.93 -10.74 6.91
CA ALA A 238 -15.77 -10.48 5.49
C ALA A 238 -16.62 -9.28 5.01
N LYS A 239 -17.85 -9.15 5.53
CA LYS A 239 -18.73 -8.01 5.22
C LYS A 239 -18.15 -6.69 5.71
N GLN A 240 -17.60 -6.64 6.92
CA GLN A 240 -16.95 -5.45 7.45
C GLN A 240 -15.72 -5.08 6.62
N ALA A 241 -14.89 -6.07 6.24
CA ALA A 241 -13.72 -5.83 5.39
C ALA A 241 -14.10 -5.24 4.02
N ILE A 242 -15.18 -5.74 3.38
CA ILE A 242 -15.71 -5.18 2.13
C ILE A 242 -16.18 -3.75 2.33
N ASP A 243 -17.00 -3.50 3.36
CA ASP A 243 -17.57 -2.15 3.62
C ASP A 243 -16.45 -1.14 3.91
N GLU A 244 -15.45 -1.52 4.68
CA GLU A 244 -14.29 -0.66 4.99
C GLU A 244 -13.44 -0.37 3.77
N ARG A 245 -13.20 -1.35 2.91
CA ARG A 245 -12.44 -1.14 1.68
C ARG A 245 -13.14 -0.16 0.74
N ILE A 246 -14.46 -0.29 0.58
CA ILE A 246 -15.28 0.63 -0.22
C ILE A 246 -15.28 2.03 0.42
N ALA A 247 -15.45 2.11 1.74
CA ALA A 247 -15.43 3.38 2.48
C ALA A 247 -14.06 4.08 2.39
N LEU A 248 -12.96 3.32 2.41
CA LEU A 248 -11.60 3.86 2.22
C LEU A 248 -11.47 4.51 0.84
N GLU A 249 -11.93 3.86 -0.22
CA GLU A 249 -11.89 4.45 -1.55
C GLU A 249 -12.78 5.69 -1.66
N ALA A 250 -13.97 5.64 -1.04
CA ALA A 250 -14.86 6.79 -0.97
C ALA A 250 -14.17 7.99 -0.27
N LYS A 251 -13.49 7.75 0.87
CA LYS A 251 -12.71 8.78 1.57
C LYS A 251 -11.63 9.40 0.69
N ARG A 252 -10.87 8.56 -0.04
CA ARG A 252 -9.84 9.01 -0.97
C ARG A 252 -10.43 9.91 -2.05
N LEU A 253 -11.49 9.47 -2.71
CA LEU A 253 -12.16 10.23 -3.77
C LEU A 253 -12.77 11.55 -3.26
N LEU A 254 -13.41 11.55 -2.09
CA LEU A 254 -14.00 12.75 -1.49
C LEU A 254 -12.97 13.85 -1.20
N VAL A 255 -11.79 13.49 -0.75
CA VAL A 255 -10.76 14.48 -0.35
C VAL A 255 -9.92 14.93 -1.53
N HIS A 256 -9.68 14.05 -2.48
CA HIS A 256 -8.64 14.26 -3.48
C HIS A 256 -9.14 14.30 -4.92
N SER A 257 -10.45 14.17 -5.16
CA SER A 257 -11.04 14.43 -6.48
C SER A 257 -11.99 15.63 -6.41
N HIS A 258 -12.28 16.21 -7.58
CA HIS A 258 -13.31 17.26 -7.71
C HIS A 258 -14.70 16.67 -8.00
N ALA A 259 -14.86 15.36 -7.88
CA ALA A 259 -16.12 14.69 -8.18
C ALA A 259 -17.15 14.96 -7.08
N SER A 260 -18.42 15.11 -7.48
CA SER A 260 -19.52 15.21 -6.53
C SER A 260 -19.71 13.91 -5.75
N SER A 261 -20.25 14.00 -4.54
CA SER A 261 -20.57 12.82 -3.71
C SER A 261 -21.50 11.83 -4.46
N ALA A 262 -22.43 12.33 -5.28
CA ALA A 262 -23.29 11.49 -6.11
C ALA A 262 -22.49 10.72 -7.18
N HIS A 263 -21.55 11.39 -7.85
CA HIS A 263 -20.69 10.76 -8.85
C HIS A 263 -19.78 9.70 -8.22
N ILE A 264 -19.19 10.01 -7.05
CA ILE A 264 -18.36 9.05 -6.29
C ILE A 264 -19.19 7.82 -5.91
N GLY A 265 -20.44 8.02 -5.43
CA GLY A 265 -21.34 6.92 -5.14
C GLY A 265 -21.57 6.02 -6.34
N HIS A 266 -21.88 6.59 -7.50
CA HIS A 266 -22.08 5.84 -8.74
C HIS A 266 -20.80 5.09 -9.17
N GLN A 267 -19.63 5.74 -9.09
CA GLN A 267 -18.33 5.12 -9.41
C GLN A 267 -18.00 3.92 -8.51
N LEU A 268 -18.49 3.94 -7.26
CA LEU A 268 -18.35 2.85 -6.30
C LEU A 268 -19.52 1.84 -6.33
N GLY A 269 -20.34 1.85 -7.39
CA GLY A 269 -21.39 0.86 -7.63
C GLY A 269 -22.66 1.10 -6.82
N PHE A 270 -22.94 2.31 -6.34
CA PHE A 270 -24.23 2.64 -5.73
C PHE A 270 -25.20 3.14 -6.80
N SER A 271 -26.38 2.53 -6.87
CA SER A 271 -27.46 2.93 -7.80
C SER A 271 -28.03 4.31 -7.47
N GLU A 272 -28.07 4.65 -6.17
CA GLU A 272 -28.68 5.86 -5.66
C GLU A 272 -27.72 6.64 -4.75
N PRO A 273 -27.61 7.98 -4.91
CA PRO A 273 -26.76 8.82 -4.05
C PRO A 273 -27.13 8.74 -2.56
N THR A 274 -28.40 8.56 -2.25
CA THR A 274 -28.91 8.39 -0.89
C THR A 274 -28.41 7.12 -0.23
N ASN A 275 -28.27 6.02 -0.99
CA ASN A 275 -27.72 4.75 -0.51
C ASN A 275 -26.22 4.89 -0.19
N PHE A 276 -25.48 5.61 -1.02
CA PHE A 276 -24.10 5.93 -0.76
C PHE A 276 -23.93 6.74 0.53
N THR A 277 -24.73 7.80 0.69
CA THR A 277 -24.67 8.66 1.88
C THR A 277 -24.99 7.87 3.16
N LYS A 278 -26.02 7.04 3.16
CA LYS A 278 -26.39 6.15 4.28
C LYS A 278 -25.25 5.15 4.59
N PHE A 279 -24.71 4.52 3.56
CA PHE A 279 -23.59 3.59 3.68
C PHE A 279 -22.38 4.28 4.31
N PHE A 280 -21.96 5.42 3.76
CA PHE A 280 -20.79 6.15 4.23
C PHE A 280 -20.95 6.59 5.67
N LYS A 281 -22.10 7.18 6.03
CA LYS A 281 -22.38 7.61 7.41
C LYS A 281 -22.35 6.43 8.39
N ARG A 282 -22.94 5.29 8.01
CA ARG A 282 -22.91 4.08 8.85
C ARG A 282 -21.49 3.56 9.06
N THR A 283 -20.65 3.57 8.02
CA THR A 283 -19.31 2.93 8.04
C THR A 283 -18.23 3.87 8.57
N VAL A 284 -18.36 5.18 8.32
CA VAL A 284 -17.33 6.20 8.67
C VAL A 284 -17.72 7.03 9.89
N GLY A 285 -19.02 7.11 10.22
CA GLY A 285 -19.54 7.87 11.37
C GLY A 285 -20.01 9.30 11.04
N CYS A 286 -19.71 9.81 9.84
CA CYS A 286 -20.13 11.13 9.38
C CYS A 286 -20.60 11.09 7.92
N THR A 287 -21.25 12.14 7.44
CA THR A 287 -21.67 12.22 6.03
C THR A 287 -20.47 12.45 5.10
N PRO A 288 -20.59 12.14 3.79
CA PRO A 288 -19.54 12.44 2.81
C PRO A 288 -19.15 13.92 2.80
N LEU A 289 -20.11 14.82 2.92
CA LEU A 289 -19.87 16.26 2.92
C LEU A 289 -19.10 16.73 4.19
N GLU A 290 -19.52 16.27 5.36
CA GLU A 290 -18.81 16.56 6.62
C GLU A 290 -17.38 16.05 6.60
N PHE A 291 -17.17 14.83 6.06
CA PHE A 291 -15.85 14.27 5.91
C PHE A 291 -14.97 15.11 4.98
N GLN A 292 -15.50 15.51 3.83
CA GLN A 292 -14.80 16.34 2.86
C GLN A 292 -14.40 17.69 3.45
N GLN A 293 -15.33 18.38 4.11
CA GLN A 293 -15.08 19.68 4.75
C GLN A 293 -13.97 19.60 5.81
N THR A 294 -14.00 18.57 6.66
CA THR A 294 -13.00 18.37 7.73
C THR A 294 -11.60 18.15 7.16
N HIS A 295 -11.46 17.49 6.01
CA HIS A 295 -10.16 17.14 5.45
C HIS A 295 -9.63 18.19 4.46
N LEU A 296 -10.49 18.92 3.75
CA LEU A 296 -10.06 20.03 2.89
C LEU A 296 -9.48 21.19 3.70
N SER A 297 -10.06 21.50 4.86
CA SER A 297 -9.53 22.53 5.78
C SER A 297 -8.16 22.17 6.38
N ARG A 298 -7.80 20.88 6.45
CA ARG A 298 -6.48 20.40 6.91
C ARG A 298 -5.42 20.37 5.81
N SER A 299 -5.81 20.41 4.54
CA SER A 299 -4.93 20.35 3.38
C SER A 299 -4.47 21.70 2.85
N ALA A 300 -4.94 22.81 3.46
CA ALA A 300 -4.43 24.14 3.14
C ALA A 300 -2.95 24.24 3.51
N PRO A 301 -2.06 24.73 2.60
CA PRO A 301 -0.65 24.91 2.90
C PRO A 301 -0.53 25.83 4.12
N ILE A 302 0.28 25.46 5.09
CA ILE A 302 0.70 26.35 6.18
C ILE A 302 1.36 27.54 5.50
N ALA A 303 0.68 28.67 5.51
CA ALA A 303 1.24 29.93 5.02
C ALA A 303 2.53 30.17 5.81
N THR A 304 3.66 30.08 5.13
CA THR A 304 4.96 30.50 5.64
C THR A 304 4.81 31.99 5.96
N LYS A 305 4.64 32.31 7.25
CA LYS A 305 4.82 33.69 7.71
C LYS A 305 6.28 34.04 7.42
N SER A 306 6.47 34.91 6.42
CA SER A 306 7.72 35.62 6.22
C SER A 306 8.04 36.38 7.48
N LEU A 307 9.20 36.14 8.05
CA LEU A 307 9.93 37.04 8.94
C LEU A 307 11.06 37.67 8.16
#